data_9b1e94ac4949dda6a577f093220224a8
#
_entry.id   9b1e94ac4949dda6a577f093220224a8
#
_cell.length_a   1.000
_cell.length_b   1.000
_cell.length_c   1.000
_cell.angle_alpha   90.00
_cell.angle_beta   90.00
_cell.angle_gamma   90.00
#
_symmetry.space_group_name_H-M   'P 1'
#
loop_
_entity.id
_entity.type
_entity.pdbx_description
1 polymer ?
#
loop_
_entity_poly.entity_id
_entity_poly.type
_entity_poly.pdbx_seq_one_letter_code
_entity_poly.pdbx_strand_id
1 'polypeptide(L)'
;KVVTALVPDAFNSKSARVVIVFGEKHDLLWDEIYNAFEGKLAREKVDSFKAGAGTVLFLYDEETVNNLQEKFSDYADNFPVWANQANGMLQLAVWSALRELKVGASLQHYNPVIDERVKELFDIPSQYKLVAQMPFGGIVSEPDPKDEEDIEQRVSIVR
;
A
#
# COMPACT_ATOMS: atom_id res chain seq x y z
N LYS A 1 9.19 -0.56 10.37
CA LYS A 1 9.48 -1.93 10.86
C LYS A 1 8.57 -2.33 12.02
N VAL A 2 8.43 -1.49 13.08
CA VAL A 2 7.59 -1.82 14.24
C VAL A 2 6.15 -2.07 13.83
N VAL A 3 5.56 -1.18 13.06
CA VAL A 3 4.17 -1.31 12.57
C VAL A 3 3.98 -2.61 11.79
N THR A 4 4.87 -2.93 10.88
CA THR A 4 4.80 -4.17 10.08
C THR A 4 4.86 -5.44 10.95
N ALA A 5 5.56 -5.38 12.07
CA ALA A 5 5.68 -6.50 12.99
C ALA A 5 4.46 -6.68 13.91
N LEU A 6 3.70 -5.62 14.16
CA LEU A 6 2.62 -5.60 15.16
C LEU A 6 1.21 -5.69 14.56
N VAL A 7 1.03 -5.37 13.28
CA VAL A 7 -0.27 -5.49 12.61
C VAL A 7 -0.66 -6.97 12.54
N PRO A 8 -1.84 -7.36 13.07
CA PRO A 8 -2.28 -8.74 13.07
C PRO A 8 -2.70 -9.19 11.67
N ASP A 9 -2.58 -10.48 11.44
CA ASP A 9 -3.07 -11.13 10.23
C ASP A 9 -3.71 -12.50 10.53
N ALA A 10 -4.53 -12.97 9.60
CA ALA A 10 -5.18 -14.27 9.74
C ALA A 10 -4.13 -15.38 9.76
N PHE A 11 -4.30 -16.35 10.67
CA PHE A 11 -3.41 -17.48 10.87
C PHE A 11 -1.96 -17.10 11.20
N ASN A 12 -1.72 -15.86 11.62
CA ASN A 12 -0.37 -15.32 11.83
C ASN A 12 0.53 -15.56 10.60
N SER A 13 -0.02 -15.28 9.44
CA SER A 13 0.57 -15.63 8.14
C SER A 13 1.87 -14.90 7.87
N LYS A 14 1.99 -13.66 8.38
CA LYS A 14 3.14 -12.77 8.12
C LYS A 14 3.45 -12.63 6.63
N SER A 15 2.40 -12.63 5.79
CA SER A 15 2.55 -12.54 4.34
C SER A 15 2.91 -11.12 3.86
N ALA A 16 2.59 -10.09 4.63
CA ALA A 16 2.85 -8.70 4.25
C ALA A 16 4.36 -8.42 4.06
N ARG A 17 4.66 -7.66 3.00
CA ARG A 17 6.01 -7.18 2.66
C ARG A 17 5.95 -5.66 2.44
N VAL A 18 7.02 -4.98 2.80
CA VAL A 18 7.13 -3.52 2.64
C VAL A 18 8.50 -3.18 2.06
N VAL A 19 8.50 -2.40 0.99
CA VAL A 19 9.70 -1.79 0.43
C VAL A 19 9.56 -0.28 0.53
N ILE A 20 10.59 0.41 0.99
CA ILE A 20 10.58 1.87 1.12
C ILE A 20 11.67 2.42 0.21
N VAL A 21 11.30 3.29 -0.72
CA VAL A 21 12.21 3.94 -1.66
C VAL A 21 12.33 5.42 -1.36
N PHE A 22 13.55 5.94 -1.46
CA PHE A 22 13.91 7.34 -1.19
C PHE A 22 14.78 7.93 -2.31
N GLY A 23 14.86 9.26 -2.37
CA GLY A 23 15.76 9.99 -3.24
C GLY A 23 15.59 9.59 -4.70
N GLU A 24 16.68 9.40 -5.44
CA GLU A 24 16.67 9.06 -6.86
C GLU A 24 15.82 7.81 -7.20
N LYS A 25 15.71 6.84 -6.30
CA LYS A 25 14.88 5.66 -6.50
C LYS A 25 13.38 5.99 -6.39
N HIS A 26 13.02 6.92 -5.51
CA HIS A 26 11.68 7.45 -5.43
C HIS A 26 11.32 8.26 -6.69
N ASP A 27 12.21 9.11 -7.15
CA ASP A 27 12.02 9.89 -8.39
C ASP A 27 11.83 8.98 -9.61
N LEU A 28 12.70 7.97 -9.73
CA LEU A 28 12.63 6.98 -10.80
C LEU A 28 11.29 6.21 -10.77
N LEU A 29 10.81 5.81 -9.60
CA LEU A 29 9.52 5.13 -9.46
C LEU A 29 8.39 5.96 -10.09
N TRP A 30 8.30 7.24 -9.76
CA TRP A 30 7.22 8.09 -10.25
C TRP A 30 7.35 8.44 -11.73
N ASP A 31 8.57 8.56 -12.26
CA ASP A 31 8.80 8.70 -13.70
C ASP A 31 8.37 7.44 -14.47
N GLU A 32 8.69 6.25 -13.95
CA GLU A 32 8.28 4.99 -14.57
C GLU A 32 6.77 4.76 -14.48
N ILE A 33 6.11 5.14 -13.37
CA ILE A 33 4.65 5.14 -13.28
C ILE A 33 4.05 6.04 -14.36
N TYR A 34 4.54 7.27 -14.49
CA TYR A 34 4.05 8.20 -15.52
C TYR A 34 4.19 7.61 -16.93
N ASN A 35 5.36 7.06 -17.24
CA ASN A 35 5.65 6.47 -18.55
C ASN A 35 4.77 5.25 -18.85
N ALA A 36 4.52 4.39 -17.86
CA ALA A 36 3.68 3.19 -18.01
C ALA A 36 2.22 3.50 -18.38
N PHE A 37 1.75 4.69 -18.05
CA PHE A 37 0.39 5.12 -18.38
C PHE A 37 0.26 5.91 -19.69
N GLU A 38 1.35 6.08 -20.44
CA GLU A 38 1.34 6.63 -21.82
C GLU A 38 0.56 7.95 -21.95
N GLY A 39 0.74 8.88 -21.00
CA GLY A 39 0.09 10.19 -21.02
C GLY A 39 -1.35 10.22 -20.51
N LYS A 40 -1.88 9.10 -19.98
CA LYS A 40 -3.22 9.06 -19.38
C LYS A 40 -3.27 9.65 -17.97
N LEU A 41 -2.11 9.89 -17.36
CA LEU A 41 -2.00 10.54 -16.06
C LEU A 41 -1.69 12.03 -16.23
N ALA A 42 -2.30 12.87 -15.37
CA ALA A 42 -1.92 14.27 -15.28
C ALA A 42 -0.49 14.39 -14.72
N ARG A 43 0.39 15.07 -15.43
CA ARG A 43 1.81 15.22 -15.04
C ARG A 43 1.92 15.88 -13.67
N GLU A 44 1.15 16.94 -13.44
CA GLU A 44 1.15 17.69 -12.18
C GLU A 44 0.83 16.80 -10.97
N LYS A 45 -0.10 15.84 -11.15
CA LYS A 45 -0.44 14.88 -10.09
C LYS A 45 0.75 13.96 -9.76
N VAL A 46 1.42 13.42 -10.76
CA VAL A 46 2.60 12.57 -10.57
C VAL A 46 3.75 13.35 -9.97
N ASP A 47 3.98 14.57 -10.44
CA ASP A 47 5.01 15.46 -9.91
C ASP A 47 4.76 15.83 -8.44
N SER A 48 3.49 15.97 -8.04
CA SER A 48 3.14 16.20 -6.63
C SER A 48 3.54 15.04 -5.72
N PHE A 49 3.45 13.80 -6.20
CA PHE A 49 3.92 12.62 -5.46
C PHE A 49 5.45 12.51 -5.48
N LYS A 50 6.06 12.79 -6.63
CA LYS A 50 7.52 12.81 -6.79
C LYS A 50 8.20 13.88 -5.93
N ALA A 51 7.52 14.98 -5.61
CA ALA A 51 8.01 16.00 -4.68
C ALA A 51 8.09 15.53 -3.22
N GLY A 52 7.58 14.34 -2.90
CA GLY A 52 7.68 13.73 -1.58
C GLY A 52 9.11 13.31 -1.21
N ALA A 53 9.31 12.92 0.04
CA ALA A 53 10.60 12.42 0.53
C ALA A 53 10.85 10.95 0.16
N GLY A 54 9.79 10.19 -0.12
CA GLY A 54 9.88 8.78 -0.45
C GLY A 54 8.52 8.15 -0.70
N THR A 55 8.53 6.86 -1.03
CA THR A 55 7.33 6.05 -1.23
C THR A 55 7.43 4.73 -0.48
N VAL A 56 6.37 4.34 0.20
CA VAL A 56 6.18 2.99 0.74
C VAL A 56 5.44 2.16 -0.31
N LEU A 57 6.04 1.04 -0.70
CA LEU A 57 5.41 0.01 -1.52
C LEU A 57 4.87 -1.08 -0.59
N PHE A 58 3.59 -1.38 -0.69
CA PHE A 58 2.94 -2.43 0.06
C PHE A 58 2.75 -3.64 -0.84
N LEU A 59 3.22 -4.79 -0.37
CA LEU A 59 3.16 -6.05 -1.10
C LEU A 59 2.72 -7.16 -0.14
N TYR A 60 2.36 -8.31 -0.68
CA TYR A 60 2.30 -9.55 0.07
C TYR A 60 2.97 -10.68 -0.72
N ASP A 61 3.45 -11.67 0.02
CA ASP A 61 4.14 -12.85 -0.50
C ASP A 61 3.12 -13.90 -0.90
N GLU A 62 2.95 -14.12 -2.20
CA GLU A 62 2.01 -15.12 -2.74
C GLU A 62 2.43 -16.54 -2.38
N GLU A 63 3.72 -16.83 -2.25
CA GLU A 63 4.19 -18.16 -1.83
C GLU A 63 3.71 -18.48 -0.41
N THR A 64 3.79 -17.52 0.51
CA THR A 64 3.24 -17.67 1.86
C THR A 64 1.73 -17.95 1.82
N VAL A 65 1.00 -17.24 0.96
CA VAL A 65 -0.46 -17.42 0.79
C VAL A 65 -0.77 -18.79 0.23
N ASN A 66 -0.08 -19.20 -0.83
CA ASN A 66 -0.27 -20.52 -1.48
C ASN A 66 0.01 -21.67 -0.52
N ASN A 67 1.10 -21.60 0.26
CA ASN A 67 1.44 -22.60 1.26
C ASN A 67 0.34 -22.74 2.34
N LEU A 68 -0.31 -21.65 2.71
CA LEU A 68 -1.43 -21.69 3.65
C LEU A 68 -2.69 -22.27 3.01
N GLN A 69 -2.97 -21.98 1.75
CA GLN A 69 -4.08 -22.58 1.00
C GLN A 69 -3.93 -24.10 0.92
N GLU A 70 -2.72 -24.60 0.63
CA GLU A 70 -2.44 -26.05 0.60
C GLU A 70 -2.59 -26.69 1.98
N LYS A 71 -2.06 -26.02 3.01
CA LYS A 71 -2.07 -26.54 4.39
C LYS A 71 -3.46 -26.57 5.01
N PHE A 72 -4.32 -25.62 4.65
CA PHE A 72 -5.67 -25.42 5.20
C PHE A 72 -6.69 -25.32 4.08
N SER A 73 -6.86 -26.41 3.33
CA SER A 73 -7.66 -26.46 2.10
C SER A 73 -9.11 -26.02 2.26
N ASP A 74 -9.71 -26.22 3.44
CA ASP A 74 -11.09 -25.80 3.75
C ASP A 74 -11.26 -24.27 3.74
N TYR A 75 -10.16 -23.53 3.85
CA TYR A 75 -10.11 -22.05 3.84
C TYR A 75 -9.32 -21.50 2.66
N ALA A 76 -8.98 -22.32 1.67
CA ALA A 76 -8.08 -21.95 0.58
C ALA A 76 -8.47 -20.62 -0.08
N ASP A 77 -9.75 -20.44 -0.43
CA ASP A 77 -10.27 -19.25 -1.10
C ASP A 77 -10.21 -17.99 -0.24
N ASN A 78 -10.09 -18.14 1.08
CA ASN A 78 -10.06 -17.02 2.00
C ASN A 78 -8.65 -16.41 2.16
N PHE A 79 -7.59 -17.19 2.01
CA PHE A 79 -6.23 -16.69 2.28
C PHE A 79 -5.81 -15.50 1.42
N PRO A 80 -6.08 -15.43 0.10
CA PRO A 80 -5.79 -14.23 -0.69
C PRO A 80 -6.59 -13.01 -0.22
N VAL A 81 -7.84 -13.21 0.20
CA VAL A 81 -8.70 -12.14 0.76
C VAL A 81 -8.12 -11.65 2.08
N TRP A 82 -7.78 -12.56 3.00
CA TRP A 82 -7.21 -12.20 4.29
C TRP A 82 -5.85 -11.54 4.18
N ALA A 83 -5.01 -11.94 3.21
CA ALA A 83 -3.75 -11.27 2.92
C ALA A 83 -3.95 -9.80 2.50
N ASN A 84 -4.95 -9.53 1.63
CA ASN A 84 -5.30 -8.17 1.23
C ASN A 84 -5.90 -7.36 2.39
N GLN A 85 -6.75 -7.96 3.22
CA GLN A 85 -7.31 -7.30 4.40
C GLN A 85 -6.21 -6.93 5.41
N ALA A 86 -5.29 -7.85 5.71
CA ALA A 86 -4.14 -7.59 6.58
C ALA A 86 -3.24 -6.49 5.99
N ASN A 87 -3.03 -6.49 4.67
CA ASN A 87 -2.28 -5.44 3.99
C ASN A 87 -2.98 -4.08 4.13
N GLY A 88 -4.31 -4.01 3.99
CA GLY A 88 -5.09 -2.79 4.23
C GLY A 88 -4.95 -2.26 5.67
N MET A 89 -4.97 -3.15 6.68
CA MET A 89 -4.71 -2.77 8.07
C MET A 89 -3.28 -2.22 8.24
N LEU A 90 -2.30 -2.84 7.59
CA LEU A 90 -0.91 -2.35 7.60
C LEU A 90 -0.78 -0.98 6.94
N GLN A 91 -1.44 -0.75 5.81
CA GLN A 91 -1.46 0.55 5.13
C GLN A 91 -2.01 1.64 6.05
N LEU A 92 -3.14 1.42 6.70
CA LEU A 92 -3.73 2.37 7.65
C LEU A 92 -2.81 2.62 8.85
N ALA A 93 -2.23 1.57 9.42
CA ALA A 93 -1.32 1.70 10.56
C ALA A 93 -0.04 2.49 10.20
N VAL A 94 0.52 2.26 9.01
CA VAL A 94 1.68 3.05 8.52
C VAL A 94 1.27 4.50 8.29
N TRP A 95 0.12 4.76 7.67
CA TRP A 95 -0.38 6.10 7.42
C TRP A 95 -0.59 6.89 8.71
N SER A 96 -1.23 6.25 9.71
CA SER A 96 -1.44 6.84 11.03
C SER A 96 -0.13 7.15 11.74
N ALA A 97 0.85 6.22 11.70
CA ALA A 97 2.16 6.45 12.29
C ALA A 97 2.92 7.61 11.61
N LEU A 98 2.83 7.74 10.29
CA LEU A 98 3.38 8.89 9.57
C LEU A 98 2.72 10.20 10.01
N ARG A 99 1.39 10.22 10.16
CA ARG A 99 0.65 11.40 10.61
C ARG A 99 1.04 11.82 12.03
N GLU A 100 1.23 10.88 12.95
CA GLU A 100 1.74 11.16 14.31
C GLU A 100 3.12 11.83 14.29
N LEU A 101 3.96 11.45 13.32
CA LEU A 101 5.28 12.05 13.08
C LEU A 101 5.20 13.37 12.29
N LYS A 102 4.00 13.90 12.02
CA LYS A 102 3.76 15.10 11.20
C LYS A 102 4.28 14.95 9.76
N VAL A 103 4.21 13.76 9.23
CA VAL A 103 4.52 13.43 7.83
C VAL A 103 3.22 13.24 7.08
N GLY A 104 3.07 13.95 5.94
CA GLY A 104 1.96 13.78 5.02
C GLY A 104 2.16 12.52 4.16
N ALA A 105 1.06 11.84 3.84
CA ALA A 105 1.09 10.69 2.95
C ALA A 105 -0.21 10.58 2.16
N SER A 106 -0.16 9.91 1.00
CA SER A 106 -1.31 9.65 0.15
C SER A 106 -1.25 8.23 -0.38
N LEU A 107 -2.36 7.47 -0.29
CA LEU A 107 -2.42 6.09 -0.77
C LEU A 107 -2.83 6.07 -2.24
N GLN A 108 -2.04 5.39 -3.06
CA GLN A 108 -2.22 5.29 -4.50
C GLN A 108 -2.25 3.83 -4.95
N HIS A 109 -2.96 3.57 -6.08
CA HIS A 109 -3.12 2.23 -6.66
C HIS A 109 -2.92 2.32 -8.17
N TYR A 110 -1.69 2.17 -8.62
CA TYR A 110 -1.33 2.13 -10.04
C TYR A 110 -1.19 0.70 -10.59
N ASN A 111 -1.54 -0.26 -9.76
CA ASN A 111 -1.63 -1.68 -10.07
C ASN A 111 -2.74 -1.96 -11.11
N PRO A 112 -2.62 -3.02 -11.93
CA PRO A 112 -1.45 -3.89 -12.06
C PRO A 112 -0.41 -3.34 -13.08
N VAL A 113 -0.64 -2.17 -13.66
CA VAL A 113 0.13 -1.63 -14.81
C VAL A 113 1.63 -1.55 -14.50
N ILE A 114 2.00 -1.24 -13.25
CA ILE A 114 3.39 -1.01 -12.84
C ILE A 114 4.04 -2.22 -12.17
N ASP A 115 3.30 -3.31 -11.93
CA ASP A 115 3.72 -4.38 -11.02
C ASP A 115 5.07 -5.00 -11.41
N GLU A 116 5.21 -5.44 -12.65
CA GLU A 116 6.44 -6.07 -13.12
C GLU A 116 7.60 -5.06 -13.19
N ARG A 117 7.31 -3.84 -13.65
CA ARG A 117 8.34 -2.81 -13.74
C ARG A 117 8.91 -2.42 -12.37
N VAL A 118 8.06 -2.33 -11.35
CA VAL A 118 8.48 -2.04 -9.97
C VAL A 118 9.34 -3.18 -9.40
N LYS A 119 8.98 -4.43 -9.69
CA LYS A 119 9.79 -5.59 -9.29
C LYS A 119 11.19 -5.55 -9.90
N GLU A 120 11.28 -5.30 -11.20
CA GLU A 120 12.56 -5.16 -11.91
C GLU A 120 13.43 -4.02 -11.37
N LEU A 121 12.83 -2.83 -11.14
CA LEU A 121 13.54 -1.64 -10.68
C LEU A 121 14.20 -1.80 -9.31
N PHE A 122 13.61 -2.59 -8.44
CA PHE A 122 14.00 -2.67 -7.03
C PHE A 122 14.40 -4.08 -6.59
N ASP A 123 14.65 -5.00 -7.54
CA ASP A 123 15.01 -6.40 -7.29
C ASP A 123 14.04 -7.08 -6.31
N ILE A 124 12.73 -6.81 -6.49
CA ILE A 124 11.68 -7.40 -5.66
C ILE A 124 11.38 -8.81 -6.16
N PRO A 125 11.35 -9.84 -5.28
CA PRO A 125 11.03 -11.19 -5.67
C PRO A 125 9.71 -11.29 -6.46
N SER A 126 9.69 -12.11 -7.51
CA SER A 126 8.54 -12.24 -8.42
C SER A 126 7.26 -12.69 -7.73
N GLN A 127 7.37 -13.50 -6.66
CA GLN A 127 6.25 -13.95 -5.84
C GLN A 127 5.65 -12.86 -4.93
N TYR A 128 6.24 -11.66 -4.86
CA TYR A 128 5.64 -10.57 -4.10
C TYR A 128 4.66 -9.79 -4.97
N LYS A 129 3.40 -9.79 -4.57
CA LYS A 129 2.34 -9.06 -5.25
C LYS A 129 2.24 -7.65 -4.73
N LEU A 130 2.37 -6.68 -5.62
CA LEU A 130 2.22 -5.27 -5.30
C LEU A 130 0.73 -4.95 -5.04
N VAL A 131 0.45 -4.22 -3.95
CA VAL A 131 -0.92 -3.87 -3.54
C VAL A 131 -1.17 -2.38 -3.64
N ALA A 132 -0.24 -1.57 -3.13
CA ALA A 132 -0.41 -0.12 -3.09
C ALA A 132 0.93 0.62 -3.03
N GLN A 133 0.89 1.91 -3.35
CA GLN A 133 1.99 2.86 -3.25
C GLN A 133 1.56 4.01 -2.35
N MET A 134 2.42 4.40 -1.39
CA MET A 134 2.14 5.50 -0.48
C MET A 134 3.31 6.50 -0.52
N PRO A 135 3.27 7.52 -1.41
CA PRO A 135 4.19 8.64 -1.33
C PRO A 135 3.99 9.38 -0.01
N PHE A 136 5.09 9.85 0.57
CA PHE A 136 5.07 10.59 1.82
C PHE A 136 6.14 11.70 1.83
N GLY A 137 5.89 12.74 2.64
CA GLY A 137 6.81 13.89 2.74
C GLY A 137 6.32 14.92 3.75
N GLY A 138 6.92 16.10 3.71
CA GLY A 138 6.48 17.24 4.53
C GLY A 138 5.05 17.66 4.16
N ILE A 139 4.25 18.04 5.17
CA ILE A 139 2.90 18.57 4.95
C ILE A 139 3.02 20.02 4.47
N VAL A 140 2.58 20.28 3.24
CA VAL A 140 2.53 21.65 2.66
C VAL A 140 1.22 22.32 3.00
N SER A 141 0.12 21.57 2.96
CA SER A 141 -1.22 22.02 3.34
C SER A 141 -2.00 20.88 3.99
N GLU A 142 -2.90 21.23 4.91
CA GLU A 142 -3.82 20.21 5.45
C GLU A 142 -4.87 19.87 4.39
N PRO A 143 -5.39 18.64 4.40
CA PRO A 143 -6.46 18.25 3.49
C PRO A 143 -7.75 19.01 3.83
N ASP A 144 -8.61 19.18 2.84
CA ASP A 144 -9.94 19.70 3.06
C ASP A 144 -10.73 18.82 4.04
N PRO A 145 -11.62 19.41 4.86
CA PRO A 145 -12.54 18.65 5.69
C PRO A 145 -13.37 17.68 4.83
N LYS A 146 -13.66 16.50 5.36
CA LYS A 146 -14.65 15.62 4.72
C LYS A 146 -16.05 16.19 4.89
N ASP A 147 -16.90 15.92 3.91
CA ASP A 147 -18.33 16.22 4.02
C ASP A 147 -18.95 15.52 5.24
N GLU A 148 -19.93 16.16 5.86
CA GLU A 148 -20.68 15.55 6.91
C GLU A 148 -21.49 14.35 6.37
N GLU A 149 -21.48 13.25 7.12
CA GLU A 149 -22.15 12.00 6.77
C GLU A 149 -23.04 11.56 7.93
N ASP A 150 -24.26 11.08 7.62
CA ASP A 150 -25.09 10.38 8.59
C ASP A 150 -24.52 8.98 8.85
N ILE A 151 -23.70 8.87 9.88
CA ILE A 151 -23.01 7.62 10.24
C ILE A 151 -23.97 6.48 10.63
N GLU A 152 -25.19 6.78 11.03
CA GLU A 152 -26.21 5.79 11.41
C GLU A 152 -26.60 4.88 10.23
N GLN A 153 -26.39 5.34 8.99
CA GLN A 153 -26.57 4.52 7.79
C GLN A 153 -25.53 3.42 7.62
N ARG A 154 -24.38 3.54 8.31
CA ARG A 154 -23.22 2.63 8.21
C ARG A 154 -22.90 1.89 9.48
N VAL A 155 -23.47 2.32 10.62
CA VAL A 155 -23.23 1.72 11.94
C VAL A 155 -24.55 1.40 12.60
N SER A 156 -24.75 0.14 12.94
CA SER A 156 -25.91 -0.30 13.73
C SER A 156 -25.46 -0.84 15.08
N ILE A 157 -26.11 -0.39 16.15
CA ILE A 157 -25.86 -0.87 17.52
C ILE A 157 -27.05 -1.74 17.95
N VAL A 158 -26.80 -3.03 18.12
CA VAL A 158 -27.78 -3.98 18.65
C VAL A 158 -27.45 -4.25 20.12
N ARG A 159 -28.47 -4.12 20.99
CA ARG A 159 -28.33 -4.30 22.45
C ARG A 159 -29.24 -5.42 22.94
#